data_ce0f155b9528746a0a571af91f452ecb
#
_entry.id   ce0f155b9528746a0a571af91f452ecb
#
_cell.length_a   1.000
_cell.length_b   1.000
_cell.length_c   1.000
_cell.angle_alpha   90.00
_cell.angle_beta   90.00
_cell.angle_gamma   90.00
#
_symmetry.space_group_name_H-M   'P 1'
#
loop_
_entity.id
_entity.type
_entity.pdbx_description
1 polymer ?
#
loop_
_entity_poly.entity_id
_entity_poly.type
_entity_poly.pdbx_seq_one_letter_code
_entity_poly.pdbx_strand_id
1 'polypeptide(L)'
;LNEDIQNKIRNTYLSFAPRVRLEWTPCLYYYMNGHRKINLRSKYPTFSIDWERGIKGVFGSTGQYERLEFDLQHHIPLGLMRNIYYRFGFGMFTNQKEMYFVDFNNFTRSNLPEGWNDEIGGVFQLLDRRWYNASRKYIRGHFTYEAPFLLLKHLIKYTRYVQNERLYASILSV
;
A
#
# COMPACT_ATOMS: atom_id res chain seq x y z
N LEU A 1 -23.09 -27.39 -5.01
CA LEU A 1 -22.20 -26.54 -4.20
C LEU A 1 -21.72 -27.40 -3.04
N ASN A 2 -20.42 -27.65 -2.99
CA ASN A 2 -19.81 -28.56 -2.01
C ASN A 2 -20.13 -28.10 -0.58
N GLU A 3 -20.49 -29.06 0.28
CA GLU A 3 -20.72 -28.84 1.72
C GLU A 3 -19.55 -28.15 2.42
N ASP A 4 -18.31 -28.34 1.92
CA ASP A 4 -17.11 -27.64 2.40
C ASP A 4 -17.13 -26.12 2.19
N ILE A 5 -17.86 -25.62 1.19
CA ILE A 5 -18.03 -24.18 0.94
C ILE A 5 -19.10 -23.61 1.86
N GLN A 6 -20.19 -24.35 2.10
CA GLN A 6 -21.25 -23.92 3.00
C GLN A 6 -20.78 -23.84 4.45
N ASN A 7 -19.93 -24.77 4.88
CA ASN A 7 -19.34 -24.75 6.22
C ASN A 7 -18.33 -23.60 6.44
N LYS A 8 -17.81 -23.02 5.37
CA LYS A 8 -16.93 -21.82 5.42
C LYS A 8 -17.69 -20.49 5.40
N ILE A 9 -18.97 -20.49 5.04
CA ILE A 9 -19.82 -19.30 5.06
C ILE A 9 -20.48 -19.24 6.44
N ARG A 10 -19.83 -18.58 7.39
CA ARG A 10 -20.44 -18.28 8.69
C ARG A 10 -21.28 -17.00 8.58
N ASN A 11 -22.46 -17.02 9.18
CA ASN A 11 -23.37 -15.88 9.24
C ASN A 11 -22.81 -14.71 10.07
N THR A 12 -21.88 -14.98 10.97
CA THR A 12 -21.22 -13.99 11.83
C THR A 12 -19.71 -14.24 11.86
N TYR A 13 -18.95 -13.21 11.58
CA TYR A 13 -17.51 -13.22 11.67
C TYR A 13 -17.06 -12.14 12.65
N LEU A 14 -16.32 -12.54 13.68
CA LEU A 14 -15.68 -11.63 14.61
C LEU A 14 -14.16 -11.87 14.55
N SER A 15 -13.41 -10.82 14.27
CA SER A 15 -11.95 -10.87 14.23
C SER A 15 -11.36 -9.94 15.27
N PHE A 16 -10.43 -10.48 16.06
CA PHE A 16 -9.54 -9.70 16.89
C PHE A 16 -8.12 -9.84 16.35
N ALA A 17 -7.65 -8.81 15.67
CA ALA A 17 -6.37 -8.82 15.00
C ALA A 17 -5.53 -7.60 15.40
N PRO A 18 -4.72 -7.70 16.47
CA PRO A 18 -3.76 -6.67 16.80
C PRO A 18 -2.75 -6.50 15.66
N ARG A 19 -2.43 -5.22 15.38
CA ARG A 19 -1.53 -4.82 14.33
C ARG A 19 -0.46 -3.91 14.88
N VAL A 20 0.78 -4.16 14.49
CA VAL A 20 1.94 -3.34 14.84
C VAL A 20 2.63 -2.91 13.57
N ARG A 21 2.80 -1.61 13.41
CA ARG A 21 3.54 -1.02 12.31
C ARG A 21 4.74 -0.26 12.81
N LEU A 22 5.89 -0.53 12.22
CA LEU A 22 7.12 0.20 12.42
C LEU A 22 7.48 0.90 11.12
N GLU A 23 7.77 2.19 11.21
CA GLU A 23 8.20 3.01 10.08
C GLU A 23 9.52 3.68 10.42
N TRP A 24 10.47 3.60 9.51
CA TRP A 24 11.78 4.19 9.67
C TRP A 24 12.23 4.91 8.42
N THR A 25 12.57 6.19 8.58
CA THR A 25 13.13 7.02 7.53
C THR A 25 14.52 7.46 7.98
N PRO A 26 15.60 7.00 7.32
CA PRO A 26 16.94 7.45 7.63
C PRO A 26 17.10 8.95 7.44
N CYS A 27 17.91 9.58 8.28
CA CYS A 27 18.27 11.00 8.17
C CYS A 27 17.05 11.92 7.97
N LEU A 28 15.99 11.68 8.74
CA LEU A 28 14.83 12.55 8.74
C LEU A 28 15.17 13.84 9.49
N TYR A 29 15.29 14.91 8.74
CA TYR A 29 15.51 16.24 9.33
C TYR A 29 14.20 16.79 9.87
N TYR A 30 14.31 17.52 10.97
CA TYR A 30 13.18 18.25 11.54
C TYR A 30 13.63 19.65 12.00
N TYR A 31 12.72 20.57 12.08
CA TYR A 31 12.92 21.81 12.78
C TYR A 31 11.86 22.00 13.88
N MET A 32 12.24 22.74 14.90
CA MET A 32 11.37 23.06 16.01
C MET A 32 10.72 24.42 15.79
N ASN A 33 9.40 24.46 15.81
CA ASN A 33 8.65 25.71 15.85
C ASN A 33 8.00 25.82 17.22
N GLY A 34 8.68 26.51 18.14
CA GLY A 34 8.32 26.50 19.56
C GLY A 34 8.42 25.09 20.14
N HIS A 35 7.32 24.55 20.63
CA HIS A 35 7.23 23.19 21.19
C HIS A 35 6.80 22.12 20.16
N ARG A 36 6.56 22.53 18.92
CA ARG A 36 6.08 21.63 17.87
C ARG A 36 7.22 21.20 16.95
N LYS A 37 7.40 19.88 16.85
CA LYS A 37 8.33 19.26 15.91
C LYS A 37 7.67 19.18 14.54
N ILE A 38 8.33 19.75 13.51
CA ILE A 38 7.90 19.69 12.11
C ILE A 38 8.93 18.90 11.34
N ASN A 39 8.52 17.74 10.82
CA ASN A 39 9.40 16.87 10.04
C ASN A 39 9.57 17.44 8.63
N LEU A 40 10.81 17.51 8.19
CA LEU A 40 11.20 17.86 6.83
C LEU A 40 11.32 16.59 5.98
N ARG A 41 11.35 16.76 4.66
CA ARG A 41 11.58 15.63 3.76
C ARG A 41 12.97 15.06 3.93
N SER A 42 13.08 13.74 3.95
CA SER A 42 14.35 13.04 3.84
C SER A 42 14.69 12.77 2.37
N LYS A 43 15.99 12.69 2.06
CA LYS A 43 16.50 12.24 0.74
C LYS A 43 16.55 10.71 0.63
N TYR A 44 16.27 10.01 1.72
CA TYR A 44 16.36 8.56 1.80
C TYR A 44 14.97 7.91 1.71
N PRO A 45 14.91 6.64 1.29
CA PRO A 45 13.66 5.90 1.28
C PRO A 45 13.13 5.68 2.70
N THR A 46 11.82 5.56 2.80
CA THR A 46 11.12 5.16 4.02
C THR A 46 10.84 3.67 3.96
N PHE A 47 11.24 2.98 4.99
CA PHE A 47 11.01 1.55 5.19
C PHE A 47 9.88 1.38 6.19
N SER A 48 8.95 0.48 5.93
CA SER A 48 7.92 0.11 6.88
C SER A 48 7.74 -1.39 6.98
N ILE A 49 7.53 -1.86 8.19
CA ILE A 49 7.20 -3.25 8.50
C ILE A 49 5.86 -3.24 9.22
N ASP A 50 4.96 -4.05 8.74
CA ASP A 50 3.61 -4.18 9.27
C ASP A 50 3.35 -5.64 9.63
N TRP A 51 3.06 -5.88 10.90
CA TRP A 51 2.74 -7.21 11.43
C TRP A 51 1.34 -7.21 11.99
N GLU A 52 0.54 -8.17 11.56
CA GLU A 52 -0.84 -8.37 11.99
C GLU A 52 -1.09 -9.82 12.33
N ARG A 53 -1.75 -10.09 13.45
CA ARG A 53 -2.05 -11.44 13.90
C ARG A 53 -3.49 -11.55 14.38
N GLY A 54 -4.28 -12.36 13.70
CA GLY A 54 -5.60 -12.79 14.14
C GLY A 54 -5.49 -13.82 15.24
N ILE A 55 -6.09 -13.56 16.41
CA ILE A 55 -6.03 -14.44 17.58
C ILE A 55 -7.41 -15.05 17.81
N LYS A 56 -7.49 -16.37 17.64
CA LYS A 56 -8.72 -17.12 17.89
C LYS A 56 -9.05 -17.21 19.39
N GLY A 57 -10.34 -17.07 19.72
CA GLY A 57 -10.86 -17.23 21.08
C GLY A 57 -10.85 -15.96 21.93
N VAL A 58 -10.12 -14.93 21.57
CA VAL A 58 -10.13 -13.65 22.27
C VAL A 58 -11.39 -12.87 21.84
N PHE A 59 -12.19 -12.43 22.79
CA PHE A 59 -13.48 -11.75 22.57
C PHE A 59 -14.42 -12.47 21.59
N GLY A 60 -14.33 -13.82 21.50
CA GLY A 60 -15.14 -14.60 20.57
C GLY A 60 -14.62 -14.61 19.13
N SER A 61 -13.39 -14.13 18.90
CA SER A 61 -12.74 -14.13 17.57
C SER A 61 -12.62 -15.55 17.03
N THR A 62 -12.90 -15.69 15.73
CA THR A 62 -12.82 -16.97 15.01
C THR A 62 -11.65 -17.04 14.05
N GLY A 63 -11.05 -15.89 13.69
CA GLY A 63 -9.92 -15.82 12.77
C GLY A 63 -8.60 -16.23 13.42
N GLN A 64 -7.79 -17.01 12.69
CA GLN A 64 -6.44 -17.39 13.09
C GLN A 64 -5.51 -17.28 11.89
N TYR A 65 -4.86 -16.14 11.77
CA TYR A 65 -3.89 -15.86 10.70
C TYR A 65 -2.76 -14.98 11.21
N GLU A 66 -1.70 -14.92 10.47
CA GLU A 66 -0.59 -14.02 10.73
C GLU A 66 -0.05 -13.51 9.40
N ARG A 67 0.08 -12.19 9.29
CA ARG A 67 0.55 -11.48 8.11
C ARG A 67 1.73 -10.59 8.46
N LEU A 68 2.74 -10.63 7.62
CA LEU A 68 3.89 -9.76 7.65
C LEU A 68 3.99 -9.05 6.31
N GLU A 69 4.03 -7.73 6.33
CA GLU A 69 4.25 -6.90 5.16
C GLU A 69 5.49 -6.03 5.35
N PHE A 70 6.26 -5.92 4.29
CA PHE A 70 7.38 -5.00 4.18
C PHE A 70 7.14 -4.06 3.02
N ASP A 71 7.23 -2.77 3.26
CA ASP A 71 7.09 -1.75 2.23
C ASP A 71 8.29 -0.80 2.24
N LEU A 72 8.70 -0.41 1.04
CA LEU A 72 9.72 0.60 0.79
C LEU A 72 9.11 1.65 -0.14
N GLN A 73 9.13 2.90 0.29
CA GLN A 73 8.69 4.03 -0.54
C GLN A 73 9.74 5.11 -0.62
N HIS A 74 9.87 5.73 -1.77
CA HIS A 74 10.80 6.82 -1.96
C HIS A 74 10.26 7.85 -2.95
N HIS A 75 10.55 9.11 -2.67
CA HIS A 75 10.28 10.24 -3.52
C HIS A 75 11.59 10.94 -3.87
N ILE A 76 11.93 10.96 -5.14
CA ILE A 76 13.15 11.60 -5.65
C ILE A 76 12.75 12.83 -6.47
N PRO A 77 13.00 14.04 -5.97
CA PRO A 77 12.86 15.24 -6.78
C PRO A 77 14.05 15.36 -7.74
N LEU A 78 13.79 15.38 -9.04
CA LEU A 78 14.82 15.54 -10.09
C LEU A 78 15.01 17.01 -10.51
N GLY A 79 14.27 17.93 -9.90
CA GLY A 79 14.31 19.36 -10.20
C GLY A 79 13.04 20.08 -9.78
N LEU A 80 12.81 21.25 -10.34
CA LEU A 80 11.67 22.09 -9.93
C LEU A 80 10.29 21.46 -10.21
N MET A 81 10.17 20.66 -11.28
CA MET A 81 8.88 20.11 -11.72
C MET A 81 8.95 18.62 -12.08
N ARG A 82 10.06 17.95 -11.77
CA ARG A 82 10.23 16.52 -12.10
C ARG A 82 10.36 15.71 -10.82
N ASN A 83 9.55 14.68 -10.71
CA ASN A 83 9.52 13.83 -9.54
C ASN A 83 9.45 12.36 -9.96
N ILE A 84 10.16 11.52 -9.23
CA ILE A 84 10.01 10.07 -9.27
C ILE A 84 9.47 9.62 -7.93
N TYR A 85 8.41 8.83 -7.97
CA TYR A 85 7.87 8.12 -6.82
C TYR A 85 7.95 6.64 -7.12
N TYR A 86 8.50 5.87 -6.22
CA TYR A 86 8.43 4.42 -6.31
C TYR A 86 8.10 3.79 -4.98
N ARG A 87 7.42 2.68 -5.05
CA ARG A 87 6.99 1.89 -3.93
C ARG A 87 7.13 0.43 -4.25
N PHE A 88 7.80 -0.30 -3.37
CA PHE A 88 7.88 -1.75 -3.42
C PHE A 88 7.33 -2.32 -2.12
N GLY A 89 6.46 -3.31 -2.26
CA GLY A 89 5.89 -4.03 -1.14
C GLY A 89 6.05 -5.52 -1.33
N PHE A 90 6.39 -6.19 -0.26
CA PHE A 90 6.40 -7.64 -0.15
C PHE A 90 5.55 -8.03 1.05
N GLY A 91 4.63 -8.96 0.85
CA GLY A 91 3.80 -9.48 1.92
C GLY A 91 3.78 -10.98 1.94
N MET A 92 3.66 -11.55 3.14
CA MET A 92 3.51 -12.98 3.32
C MET A 92 2.61 -13.29 4.51
N PHE A 93 1.86 -14.38 4.36
CA PHE A 93 1.13 -15.00 5.45
C PHE A 93 1.97 -16.13 6.02
N THR A 94 2.36 -16.03 7.28
CA THR A 94 3.10 -17.07 8.00
C THR A 94 2.16 -18.15 8.52
N ASN A 95 0.92 -17.79 8.81
CA ASN A 95 -0.14 -18.68 9.26
C ASN A 95 -1.45 -18.35 8.54
N GLN A 96 -2.14 -19.38 8.02
CA GLN A 96 -3.43 -19.26 7.30
C GLN A 96 -4.44 -20.35 7.76
N LYS A 97 -4.40 -20.74 9.02
CA LYS A 97 -5.23 -21.88 9.49
C LYS A 97 -6.73 -21.63 9.39
N GLU A 98 -7.19 -20.48 9.87
CA GLU A 98 -8.59 -20.05 9.78
C GLU A 98 -8.65 -18.61 9.29
N MET A 99 -8.75 -18.47 7.98
CA MET A 99 -8.74 -17.20 7.29
C MET A 99 -10.02 -17.05 6.47
N TYR A 100 -10.66 -15.91 6.57
CA TYR A 100 -11.88 -15.59 5.84
C TYR A 100 -11.57 -14.58 4.74
N PHE A 101 -12.49 -14.44 3.78
CA PHE A 101 -12.29 -13.54 2.64
C PHE A 101 -12.04 -12.09 3.06
N VAL A 102 -12.53 -11.67 4.23
CA VAL A 102 -12.34 -10.32 4.80
C VAL A 102 -10.88 -10.10 5.22
N ASP A 103 -10.17 -11.15 5.58
CA ASP A 103 -8.76 -11.10 6.01
C ASP A 103 -7.80 -11.15 4.82
N PHE A 104 -8.29 -11.42 3.61
CA PHE A 104 -7.49 -11.43 2.39
C PHE A 104 -7.12 -10.01 1.97
N ASN A 105 -5.93 -9.88 1.40
CA ASN A 105 -5.50 -8.59 0.89
C ASN A 105 -6.30 -8.16 -0.33
N ASN A 106 -6.81 -6.94 -0.27
CA ASN A 106 -7.41 -6.27 -1.40
C ASN A 106 -6.47 -5.15 -1.87
N PHE A 107 -5.87 -5.34 -3.05
CA PHE A 107 -4.91 -4.40 -3.62
C PHE A 107 -5.56 -3.21 -4.34
N THR A 108 -6.88 -3.16 -4.41
CA THR A 108 -7.61 -2.02 -4.98
C THR A 108 -7.78 -0.89 -3.99
N ARG A 109 -7.50 -1.13 -2.71
CA ARG A 109 -7.61 -0.15 -1.63
C ARG A 109 -6.33 -0.13 -0.79
N SER A 110 -6.01 1.01 -0.24
CA SER A 110 -4.96 1.11 0.76
C SER A 110 -5.51 0.72 2.13
N ASN A 111 -4.95 -0.29 2.74
CA ASN A 111 -5.26 -0.68 4.12
C ASN A 111 -4.39 0.07 5.14
N LEU A 112 -3.54 0.98 4.69
CA LEU A 112 -2.61 1.70 5.53
C LEU A 112 -3.20 3.06 5.92
N PRO A 113 -3.19 3.43 7.22
CA PRO A 113 -3.88 4.62 7.71
C PRO A 113 -3.29 5.94 7.25
N GLU A 114 -2.02 5.99 6.83
CA GLU A 114 -1.39 7.26 6.45
C GLU A 114 -0.41 7.09 5.27
N GLY A 115 -0.37 8.11 4.39
CA GLY A 115 0.63 8.25 3.33
C GLY A 115 0.42 7.40 2.09
N TRP A 116 -0.60 6.57 2.06
CA TRP A 116 -0.89 5.67 0.97
C TRP A 116 -2.32 5.94 0.48
N ASN A 117 -2.43 6.82 -0.48
CA ASN A 117 -3.72 7.19 -1.04
C ASN A 117 -4.25 6.09 -1.96
N ASP A 118 -5.57 5.99 -2.03
CA ASP A 118 -6.26 5.20 -3.06
C ASP A 118 -6.15 5.85 -4.45
N GLU A 119 -5.21 6.76 -4.61
CA GLU A 119 -4.91 7.44 -5.88
C GLU A 119 -4.15 6.51 -6.84
N ILE A 120 -4.21 6.86 -8.10
CA ILE A 120 -3.42 6.20 -9.14
C ILE A 120 -1.93 6.26 -8.76
N GLY A 121 -1.26 5.10 -8.80
CA GLY A 121 0.15 4.97 -8.39
C GLY A 121 0.38 4.48 -6.96
N GLY A 122 -0.70 4.35 -6.15
CA GLY A 122 -0.64 3.77 -4.79
C GLY A 122 -1.35 2.44 -4.65
N VAL A 123 -2.36 2.20 -5.50
CA VAL A 123 -3.19 0.99 -5.51
C VAL A 123 -3.44 0.52 -6.95
N PHE A 124 -3.89 -0.72 -7.10
CA PHE A 124 -4.21 -1.33 -8.40
C PHE A 124 -5.67 -1.06 -8.77
N GLN A 125 -5.96 0.13 -9.29
CA GLN A 125 -7.34 0.54 -9.62
C GLN A 125 -7.98 -0.23 -10.77
N LEU A 126 -7.18 -0.86 -11.63
CA LEU A 126 -7.67 -1.68 -12.74
C LEU A 126 -8.11 -3.09 -12.31
N LEU A 127 -7.80 -3.50 -11.09
CA LEU A 127 -8.29 -4.76 -10.54
C LEU A 127 -9.76 -4.63 -10.13
N ASP A 128 -10.51 -5.72 -10.26
CA ASP A 128 -11.86 -5.78 -9.73
C ASP A 128 -11.84 -5.55 -8.22
N ARG A 129 -12.69 -4.66 -7.72
CA ARG A 129 -12.82 -4.34 -6.29
C ARG A 129 -13.21 -5.55 -5.43
N ARG A 130 -13.75 -6.59 -6.05
CA ARG A 130 -14.14 -7.85 -5.40
C ARG A 130 -13.04 -8.89 -5.42
N TRP A 131 -11.91 -8.58 -6.06
CA TRP A 131 -10.79 -9.52 -6.11
C TRP A 131 -9.97 -9.44 -4.83
N TYR A 132 -9.89 -10.57 -4.14
CA TYR A 132 -9.11 -10.73 -2.92
C TYR A 132 -8.00 -11.74 -3.16
N ASN A 133 -6.80 -11.42 -2.73
CA ASN A 133 -5.66 -12.30 -2.89
C ASN A 133 -5.62 -13.34 -1.76
N ALA A 134 -5.76 -14.62 -2.13
CA ALA A 134 -5.63 -15.76 -1.24
C ALA A 134 -4.20 -16.36 -1.21
N SER A 135 -3.26 -15.80 -1.97
CA SER A 135 -1.89 -16.31 -2.06
C SER A 135 -1.12 -16.07 -0.76
N ARG A 136 -0.25 -17.02 -0.44
CA ARG A 136 0.60 -16.93 0.77
C ARG A 136 1.62 -15.81 0.71
N LYS A 137 2.08 -15.47 -0.49
CA LYS A 137 3.10 -14.45 -0.73
C LYS A 137 2.67 -13.58 -1.89
N TYR A 138 3.03 -12.32 -1.84
CA TYR A 138 2.81 -11.40 -2.93
C TYR A 138 3.88 -10.32 -2.95
N ILE A 139 4.13 -9.81 -4.14
CA ILE A 139 5.03 -8.68 -4.38
C ILE A 139 4.25 -7.64 -5.16
N ARG A 140 4.35 -6.40 -4.75
CA ARG A 140 3.74 -5.26 -5.44
C ARG A 140 4.79 -4.19 -5.70
N GLY A 141 4.69 -3.57 -6.85
CA GLY A 141 5.54 -2.44 -7.22
C GLY A 141 4.70 -1.37 -7.89
N HIS A 142 4.97 -0.12 -7.53
CA HIS A 142 4.41 1.06 -8.16
C HIS A 142 5.54 2.01 -8.50
N PHE A 143 5.51 2.55 -9.69
CA PHE A 143 6.43 3.55 -10.17
C PHE A 143 5.64 4.68 -10.81
N THR A 144 5.93 5.90 -10.42
CA THR A 144 5.32 7.11 -10.98
C THR A 144 6.41 8.09 -11.37
N TYR A 145 6.41 8.49 -12.61
CA TYR A 145 7.25 9.57 -13.11
C TYR A 145 6.39 10.78 -13.45
N GLU A 146 6.67 11.89 -12.79
CA GLU A 146 5.99 13.16 -13.01
C GLU A 146 6.96 14.15 -13.64
N ALA A 147 6.55 14.75 -14.77
CA ALA A 147 7.31 15.80 -15.41
C ALA A 147 6.40 16.70 -16.24
N PRO A 148 6.74 17.99 -16.41
CA PRO A 148 6.05 18.84 -17.34
C PRO A 148 6.40 18.41 -18.77
N PHE A 149 5.41 18.29 -19.62
CA PHE A 149 5.60 18.06 -21.06
C PHE A 149 6.40 16.81 -21.44
N LEU A 150 5.94 15.62 -21.08
CA LEU A 150 6.55 14.35 -21.50
C LEU A 150 6.13 14.00 -22.93
N LEU A 151 4.85 13.75 -23.12
CA LEU A 151 4.24 13.35 -24.40
C LEU A 151 3.63 14.54 -25.13
N LEU A 152 3.03 15.45 -24.39
CA LEU A 152 2.36 16.63 -24.96
C LEU A 152 3.33 17.74 -25.39
N LYS A 153 4.64 17.51 -25.27
CA LYS A 153 5.66 18.44 -25.78
C LYS A 153 5.44 18.85 -27.24
N HIS A 154 4.95 17.94 -28.07
CA HIS A 154 4.64 18.19 -29.47
C HIS A 154 3.32 18.97 -29.67
N LEU A 155 2.46 18.98 -28.64
CA LEU A 155 1.17 19.69 -28.65
C LEU A 155 1.23 21.07 -27.97
N ILE A 156 2.41 21.53 -27.54
CA ILE A 156 2.61 22.85 -26.89
C ILE A 156 1.99 23.99 -27.68
N LYS A 157 1.97 23.87 -29.02
CA LYS A 157 1.36 24.90 -29.90
C LYS A 157 -0.14 25.09 -29.62
N TYR A 158 -0.81 24.07 -29.08
CA TYR A 158 -2.24 24.07 -28.75
C TYR A 158 -2.52 24.29 -27.27
N THR A 159 -1.56 23.95 -26.39
CA THR A 159 -1.69 24.10 -24.93
C THR A 159 -0.83 25.27 -24.47
N ARG A 160 -1.45 26.42 -24.14
CA ARG A 160 -0.74 27.61 -23.63
C ARG A 160 -0.33 27.50 -22.17
N TYR A 161 -0.73 26.44 -21.46
CA TYR A 161 -0.50 26.26 -20.02
C TYR A 161 0.46 25.10 -19.76
N VAL A 162 1.30 25.29 -18.73
CA VAL A 162 2.16 24.20 -18.21
C VAL A 162 1.26 23.11 -17.64
N GLN A 163 1.42 21.89 -18.15
CA GLN A 163 0.70 20.72 -17.68
C GLN A 163 1.69 19.74 -17.08
N ASN A 164 1.36 19.21 -15.92
CA ASN A 164 2.11 18.10 -15.35
C ASN A 164 1.55 16.79 -15.90
N GLU A 165 2.42 16.02 -16.52
CA GLU A 165 2.12 14.70 -17.01
C GLU A 165 2.68 13.67 -16.04
N ARG A 166 1.93 12.61 -15.79
CA ARG A 166 2.31 11.52 -14.92
C ARG A 166 2.25 10.22 -15.67
N LEU A 167 3.35 9.47 -15.63
CA LEU A 167 3.41 8.10 -16.13
C LEU A 167 3.39 7.14 -14.95
N TYR A 168 2.48 6.17 -15.01
CA TYR A 168 2.32 5.16 -13.97
C TYR A 168 2.68 3.78 -14.52
N ALA A 169 3.47 3.04 -13.77
CA ALA A 169 3.72 1.64 -14.01
C ALA A 169 3.50 0.87 -12.71
N SER A 170 2.75 -0.21 -12.77
CA SER A 170 2.46 -1.03 -11.59
C SER A 170 2.60 -2.50 -11.93
N ILE A 171 3.17 -3.26 -11.00
CA ILE A 171 3.35 -4.70 -11.11
C ILE A 171 2.83 -5.38 -9.84
N LEU A 172 2.08 -6.45 -10.02
CA LEU A 172 1.62 -7.32 -8.95
C LEU A 172 1.94 -8.76 -9.33
N SER A 173 2.63 -9.45 -8.42
CA SER A 173 2.87 -10.89 -8.50
C SER A 173 2.34 -11.54 -7.22
N VAL A 174 1.56 -12.59 -7.36
CA VAL A 174 0.87 -13.29 -6.28
C VAL A 174 1.07 -14.79 -6.40
#